data_ff58b54f85a771d0279b67dd14e98607
#
_entry.id   ff58b54f85a771d0279b67dd14e98607
#
_cell.length_a   1.000
_cell.length_b   1.000
_cell.length_c   1.000
_cell.angle_alpha   90.00
_cell.angle_beta   90.00
_cell.angle_gamma   90.00
#
_symmetry.space_group_name_H-M   'P 1'
#
loop_
_entity.id
_entity.type
_entity.pdbx_description
1 polymer ?
#
loop_
_entity_poly.entity_id
_entity_poly.type
_entity_poly.pdbx_seq_one_letter_code
_entity_poly.pdbx_strand_id
1 'polypeptide(L)'
;MKTFVHAGLLAGLLISSSVALATDDAAAEALARKSGCFKCHAIDKKKDGPPYKEIAVKWKGKADAEQKLSLHVTTAPKVKIDGKEEEHEQLKSKDPADVKNVVQWILSR
;
A
#
# COMPACT_ATOMS: atom_id res chain seq x y z
N MET A 1 56.82 -16.82 36.54
CA MET A 1 55.56 -17.30 35.96
C MET A 1 54.76 -16.08 35.57
N LYS A 2 54.60 -15.84 34.26
CA LYS A 2 53.79 -14.72 33.72
C LYS A 2 52.49 -15.28 33.27
N THR A 3 51.41 -14.96 34.01
CA THR A 3 50.03 -15.28 33.63
C THR A 3 49.49 -14.23 32.65
N PHE A 4 49.28 -14.62 31.42
CA PHE A 4 48.63 -13.78 30.42
C PHE A 4 47.10 -13.94 30.58
N VAL A 5 46.45 -12.88 31.05
CA VAL A 5 44.99 -12.77 31.08
C VAL A 5 44.54 -12.30 29.70
N HIS A 6 43.94 -13.19 28.94
CA HIS A 6 43.29 -12.83 27.67
C HIS A 6 41.90 -12.28 27.99
N ALA A 7 41.75 -10.96 27.90
CA ALA A 7 40.46 -10.32 27.93
C ALA A 7 39.81 -10.51 26.55
N GLY A 8 38.87 -11.47 26.48
CA GLY A 8 38.04 -11.66 25.27
C GLY A 8 37.03 -10.53 25.14
N LEU A 9 37.19 -9.71 24.13
CA LEU A 9 36.23 -8.68 23.77
C LEU A 9 35.08 -9.33 22.99
N LEU A 10 33.97 -9.64 23.68
CA LEU A 10 32.73 -10.05 23.02
C LEU A 10 32.08 -8.83 22.38
N ALA A 11 32.31 -8.65 21.08
CA ALA A 11 31.59 -7.67 20.29
C ALA A 11 30.15 -8.19 20.09
N GLY A 12 29.19 -7.66 20.87
CA GLY A 12 27.78 -7.95 20.70
C GLY A 12 27.28 -7.35 19.39
N LEU A 13 26.92 -8.22 18.45
CA LEU A 13 26.28 -7.83 17.19
C LEU A 13 24.83 -7.45 17.52
N LEU A 14 24.52 -6.15 17.59
CA LEU A 14 23.17 -5.66 17.70
C LEU A 14 22.51 -5.84 16.33
N ILE A 15 21.76 -6.93 16.17
CA ILE A 15 20.90 -7.13 15.00
C ILE A 15 19.69 -6.22 15.21
N SER A 16 19.71 -5.06 14.54
CA SER A 16 18.53 -4.19 14.46
C SER A 16 17.51 -4.87 13.55
N SER A 17 16.57 -5.58 14.15
CA SER A 17 15.41 -6.11 13.44
C SER A 17 14.50 -4.93 13.10
N SER A 18 14.53 -4.48 11.83
CA SER A 18 13.54 -3.55 11.31
C SER A 18 12.20 -4.30 11.20
N VAL A 19 11.26 -3.97 12.09
CA VAL A 19 9.90 -4.47 12.00
C VAL A 19 9.21 -3.75 10.85
N ALA A 20 9.07 -4.42 9.70
CA ALA A 20 8.20 -3.94 8.65
C ALA A 20 6.74 -4.03 9.15
N LEU A 21 6.03 -2.90 9.18
CA LEU A 21 4.61 -2.90 9.50
C LEU A 21 3.86 -3.62 8.38
N ALA A 22 3.25 -4.75 8.70
CA ALA A 22 2.38 -5.48 7.79
C ALA A 22 1.13 -4.64 7.48
N THR A 23 0.62 -4.74 6.23
CA THR A 23 -0.67 -4.17 5.85
C THR A 23 -1.79 -4.81 6.66
N ASP A 24 -2.67 -4.00 7.22
CA ASP A 24 -3.93 -4.47 7.80
C ASP A 24 -4.96 -4.61 6.68
N ASP A 25 -5.04 -5.80 6.12
CA ASP A 25 -5.91 -6.11 4.98
C ASP A 25 -7.40 -5.93 5.32
N ALA A 26 -7.83 -6.33 6.51
CA ALA A 26 -9.22 -6.18 6.93
C ALA A 26 -9.63 -4.71 7.05
N ALA A 27 -8.78 -3.87 7.64
CA ALA A 27 -9.03 -2.43 7.74
C ALA A 27 -8.99 -1.75 6.37
N ALA A 28 -8.06 -2.13 5.50
CA ALA A 28 -7.97 -1.61 4.14
C ALA A 28 -9.22 -1.94 3.32
N GLU A 29 -9.66 -3.19 3.34
CA GLU A 29 -10.87 -3.63 2.64
C GLU A 29 -12.12 -2.94 3.16
N ALA A 30 -12.25 -2.80 4.48
CA ALA A 30 -13.37 -2.10 5.10
C ALA A 30 -13.44 -0.63 4.67
N LEU A 31 -12.31 0.07 4.65
CA LEU A 31 -12.24 1.44 4.18
C LEU A 31 -12.55 1.56 2.68
N ALA A 32 -12.04 0.64 1.87
CA ALA A 32 -12.34 0.59 0.44
C ALA A 32 -13.85 0.39 0.19
N ARG A 33 -14.52 -0.51 0.92
CA ARG A 33 -15.96 -0.71 0.83
C ARG A 33 -16.75 0.53 1.26
N LYS A 34 -16.41 1.10 2.39
CA LYS A 34 -17.01 2.35 2.89
C LYS A 34 -16.87 3.50 1.91
N SER A 35 -15.79 3.54 1.17
CA SER A 35 -15.48 4.59 0.18
C SER A 35 -16.11 4.35 -1.19
N GLY A 36 -16.80 3.23 -1.39
CA GLY A 36 -17.45 2.91 -2.67
C GLY A 36 -16.51 2.36 -3.74
N CYS A 37 -15.28 1.97 -3.40
CA CYS A 37 -14.30 1.49 -4.36
C CYS A 37 -14.78 0.25 -5.14
N PHE A 38 -15.49 -0.65 -4.48
CA PHE A 38 -16.00 -1.89 -5.10
C PHE A 38 -17.18 -1.70 -6.05
N LYS A 39 -17.71 -0.49 -6.19
CA LYS A 39 -18.68 -0.18 -7.24
C LYS A 39 -18.05 -0.25 -8.62
N CYS A 40 -16.77 0.14 -8.72
CA CYS A 40 -16.04 0.23 -9.98
C CYS A 40 -14.86 -0.72 -10.09
N HIS A 41 -14.37 -1.25 -8.98
CA HIS A 41 -13.24 -2.18 -8.94
C HIS A 41 -13.64 -3.52 -8.32
N ALA A 42 -13.04 -4.59 -8.79
CA ALA A 42 -13.03 -5.90 -8.13
C ALA A 42 -11.59 -6.36 -7.92
N ILE A 43 -11.38 -7.44 -7.20
CA ILE A 43 -10.03 -7.97 -6.96
C ILE A 43 -9.42 -8.50 -8.26
N ASP A 44 -10.16 -9.30 -9.02
CA ASP A 44 -9.65 -10.09 -10.14
C ASP A 44 -10.47 -9.99 -11.42
N LYS A 45 -11.54 -9.21 -11.46
CA LYS A 45 -12.34 -9.04 -12.68
C LYS A 45 -12.55 -7.56 -13.01
N LYS A 46 -12.65 -7.28 -14.30
CA LYS A 46 -12.93 -5.93 -14.80
C LYS A 46 -14.39 -5.55 -14.52
N LYS A 47 -14.56 -4.32 -14.02
CA LYS A 47 -15.83 -3.60 -13.93
C LYS A 47 -15.68 -2.26 -14.68
N ASP A 48 -16.24 -1.18 -14.18
CA ASP A 48 -16.01 0.16 -14.76
C ASP A 48 -14.54 0.60 -14.65
N GLY A 49 -13.87 0.16 -13.60
CA GLY A 49 -12.43 0.30 -13.40
C GLY A 49 -11.67 -1.01 -13.52
N PRO A 50 -10.33 -0.96 -13.59
CA PRO A 50 -9.50 -2.15 -13.68
C PRO A 50 -9.53 -2.96 -12.37
N PRO A 51 -9.30 -4.30 -12.44
CA PRO A 51 -9.15 -5.11 -11.24
C PRO A 51 -7.93 -4.69 -10.43
N TYR A 52 -7.99 -4.85 -9.11
CA TYR A 52 -6.85 -4.51 -8.24
C TYR A 52 -5.60 -5.32 -8.57
N LYS A 53 -5.73 -6.58 -8.98
CA LYS A 53 -4.60 -7.39 -9.44
C LYS A 53 -3.89 -6.79 -10.64
N GLU A 54 -4.63 -6.22 -11.58
CA GLU A 54 -4.06 -5.55 -12.75
C GLU A 54 -3.36 -4.24 -12.35
N ILE A 55 -3.95 -3.47 -11.44
CA ILE A 55 -3.31 -2.27 -10.87
C ILE A 55 -1.99 -2.64 -10.20
N ALA A 56 -1.98 -3.68 -9.38
CA ALA A 56 -0.77 -4.17 -8.71
C ALA A 56 0.33 -4.55 -9.71
N VAL A 57 0.00 -5.26 -10.77
CA VAL A 57 0.94 -5.64 -11.83
C VAL A 57 1.49 -4.40 -12.55
N LYS A 58 0.62 -3.46 -12.91
CA LYS A 58 1.00 -2.22 -13.59
C LYS A 58 2.01 -1.40 -12.78
N TRP A 59 1.84 -1.35 -11.48
CA TRP A 59 2.67 -0.52 -10.60
C TRP A 59 3.83 -1.26 -9.93
N LYS A 60 3.93 -2.56 -10.14
CA LYS A 60 5.00 -3.38 -9.56
C LYS A 60 6.38 -2.85 -9.91
N GLY A 61 7.22 -2.65 -8.89
CA GLY A 61 8.60 -2.19 -9.05
C GLY A 61 8.76 -0.70 -9.41
N LYS A 62 7.68 0.06 -9.49
CA LYS A 62 7.75 1.51 -9.74
C LYS A 62 7.93 2.25 -8.42
N ALA A 63 9.01 3.05 -8.32
CA ALA A 63 9.36 3.77 -7.09
C ALA A 63 8.31 4.80 -6.65
N ASP A 64 7.53 5.35 -7.59
CA ASP A 64 6.50 6.37 -7.37
C ASP A 64 5.08 5.80 -7.24
N ALA A 65 4.93 4.47 -7.23
CA ALA A 65 3.61 3.82 -7.19
C ALA A 65 2.77 4.25 -6.00
N GLU A 66 3.33 4.20 -4.79
CA GLU A 66 2.61 4.55 -3.57
C GLU A 66 2.15 6.01 -3.58
N GLN A 67 3.01 6.93 -3.99
CA GLN A 67 2.68 8.35 -4.09
C GLN A 67 1.57 8.62 -5.11
N LYS A 68 1.68 8.07 -6.31
CA LYS A 68 0.70 8.28 -7.37
C LYS A 68 -0.66 7.66 -7.04
N LEU A 69 -0.68 6.45 -6.49
CA LEU A 69 -1.92 5.83 -6.08
C LEU A 69 -2.56 6.55 -4.90
N SER A 70 -1.78 7.06 -3.96
CA SER A 70 -2.29 7.88 -2.84
C SER A 70 -2.97 9.15 -3.35
N LEU A 71 -2.38 9.84 -4.32
CA LEU A 71 -3.00 11.00 -4.97
C LEU A 71 -4.27 10.59 -5.72
N HIS A 72 -4.25 9.48 -6.43
CA HIS A 72 -5.41 9.00 -7.20
C HIS A 72 -6.64 8.74 -6.32
N VAL A 73 -6.45 8.20 -5.13
CA VAL A 73 -7.56 7.88 -4.21
C VAL A 73 -7.96 9.03 -3.27
N THR A 74 -7.24 10.15 -3.30
CA THR A 74 -7.50 11.28 -2.38
C THR A 74 -7.84 12.59 -3.08
N THR A 75 -7.61 12.73 -4.38
CA THR A 75 -7.76 14.01 -5.10
C THR A 75 -8.90 14.03 -6.12
N ALA A 76 -9.67 12.95 -6.25
CA ALA A 76 -10.74 12.82 -7.23
C ALA A 76 -10.31 13.19 -8.67
N PRO A 77 -9.29 12.55 -9.24
CA PRO A 77 -8.88 12.85 -10.61
C PRO A 77 -9.98 12.51 -11.61
N LYS A 78 -9.95 13.14 -12.76
CA LYS A 78 -10.84 12.79 -13.86
C LYS A 78 -10.45 11.42 -14.44
N VAL A 79 -11.42 10.56 -14.61
CA VAL A 79 -11.28 9.23 -15.22
C VAL A 79 -12.34 9.06 -16.30
N LYS A 80 -12.09 8.18 -17.28
CA LYS A 80 -13.08 7.86 -18.31
C LYS A 80 -13.75 6.54 -17.98
N ILE A 81 -15.09 6.56 -17.94
CA ILE A 81 -15.95 5.40 -17.80
C ILE A 81 -16.91 5.38 -18.97
N ASP A 82 -16.85 4.35 -19.81
CA ASP A 82 -17.66 4.23 -21.03
C ASP A 82 -17.61 5.48 -21.93
N GLY A 83 -16.42 6.04 -22.08
CA GLY A 83 -16.19 7.24 -22.90
C GLY A 83 -16.61 8.57 -22.26
N LYS A 84 -17.19 8.52 -21.06
CA LYS A 84 -17.56 9.72 -20.29
C LYS A 84 -16.52 10.04 -19.25
N GLU A 85 -16.25 11.32 -19.07
CA GLU A 85 -15.34 11.82 -18.05
C GLU A 85 -16.10 11.99 -16.73
N GLU A 86 -15.61 11.33 -15.67
CA GLU A 86 -16.16 11.38 -14.32
C GLU A 86 -15.06 11.64 -13.30
N GLU A 87 -15.43 12.12 -12.12
CA GLU A 87 -14.50 12.25 -11.00
C GLU A 87 -14.37 10.90 -10.29
N HIS A 88 -13.13 10.51 -10.03
CA HIS A 88 -12.84 9.31 -9.26
C HIS A 88 -13.27 9.49 -7.80
N GLU A 89 -13.88 8.46 -7.20
CA GLU A 89 -14.25 8.49 -5.79
C GLU A 89 -13.02 8.66 -4.89
N GLN A 90 -13.20 9.39 -3.79
CA GLN A 90 -12.17 9.58 -2.77
C GLN A 90 -12.36 8.63 -1.60
N LEU A 91 -11.27 8.21 -0.97
CA LEU A 91 -11.33 7.50 0.30
C LEU A 91 -12.04 8.34 1.37
N LYS A 92 -12.85 7.69 2.20
CA LYS A 92 -13.57 8.30 3.32
C LYS A 92 -12.67 8.56 4.54
N SER A 93 -11.38 8.45 4.38
CA SER A 93 -10.37 8.87 5.35
C SER A 93 -9.26 9.62 4.62
N LYS A 94 -8.77 10.67 5.22
CA LYS A 94 -7.60 11.43 4.74
C LYS A 94 -6.39 11.26 5.67
N ASP A 95 -6.51 10.41 6.68
CA ASP A 95 -5.38 10.04 7.51
C ASP A 95 -4.30 9.37 6.65
N PRO A 96 -3.06 9.89 6.61
CA PRO A 96 -2.00 9.30 5.81
C PRO A 96 -1.73 7.82 6.08
N ALA A 97 -1.92 7.38 7.32
CA ALA A 97 -1.74 5.97 7.68
C ALA A 97 -2.82 5.07 7.05
N ASP A 98 -4.07 5.52 7.04
CA ASP A 98 -5.18 4.81 6.41
C ASP A 98 -5.03 4.76 4.89
N VAL A 99 -4.66 5.88 4.27
CA VAL A 99 -4.40 5.97 2.83
C VAL A 99 -3.27 5.03 2.43
N LYS A 100 -2.17 5.06 3.16
CA LYS A 100 -1.03 4.18 2.93
C LYS A 100 -1.42 2.70 3.05
N ASN A 101 -2.20 2.36 4.06
CA ASN A 101 -2.67 1.00 4.27
C ASN A 101 -3.50 0.48 3.08
N VAL A 102 -4.45 1.27 2.58
CA VAL A 102 -5.25 0.90 1.40
C VAL A 102 -4.38 0.78 0.16
N VAL A 103 -3.48 1.72 -0.09
CA VAL A 103 -2.59 1.69 -1.26
C VAL A 103 -1.68 0.45 -1.23
N GLN A 104 -1.08 0.15 -0.09
CA GLN A 104 -0.26 -1.04 0.06
C GLN A 104 -1.07 -2.33 -0.09
N TRP A 105 -2.30 -2.35 0.40
CA TRP A 105 -3.22 -3.46 0.21
C TRP A 105 -3.52 -3.68 -1.28
N ILE A 106 -3.81 -2.63 -2.05
CA ILE A 106 -4.01 -2.70 -3.50
C ILE A 106 -2.76 -3.25 -4.19
N LEU A 107 -1.59 -2.73 -3.86
CA LEU A 107 -0.32 -3.13 -4.48
C LEU A 107 0.08 -4.58 -4.16
N SER A 108 -0.51 -5.19 -3.16
CA SER A 108 -0.25 -6.57 -2.74
C SER A 108 -1.25 -7.59 -3.32
N ARG A 109 -2.17 -7.18 -4.18
CA ARG A 109 -3.22 -8.06 -4.76
C ARG A 109 -2.71 -8.95 -5.90
#